data_ce7d8984909b152fb9cd96793b0e9a97
#
_entry.id   ce7d8984909b152fb9cd96793b0e9a97
#
_cell.length_a   1.000
_cell.length_b   1.000
_cell.length_c   1.000
_cell.angle_alpha   90.00
_cell.angle_beta   90.00
_cell.angle_gamma   90.00
#
_symmetry.space_group_name_H-M   'P 1'
#
loop_
_entity.id
_entity.type
_entity.pdbx_description
1 polymer ?
#
loop_
_entity_poly.entity_id
_entity_poly.type
_entity_poly.pdbx_seq_one_letter_code
_entity_poly.pdbx_strand_id
1 'polypeptide(L)'
;MGERLRFGLAVFGVSALAVFLLAACSDTDPKAGSNPSAPNSSGPSVPSSAPIPTASTPTLKPLPTPSKPWPAPVVTGAPADDAPLANRIRFAIAKQTQITAGKAAKTTVNCPGLDAADKPGKHTLKCTVTYAGQSFTGTLTVDAEPYNASYKFTSEQVAVVKEKVVDAVLRAVPDASKITCTMNPVAVVPSSGDGIRCDVTTTANAVVPHNARISGDGKILVAKA
;
A
#
# COMPACT_ATOMS: atom_id res chain seq x y z
N MET A 1 17.90 0.96 40.59
CA MET A 1 16.57 1.56 40.60
C MET A 1 16.03 1.43 39.20
N GLY A 2 15.06 0.52 38.96
CA GLY A 2 14.59 0.18 37.62
C GLY A 2 13.36 1.02 37.27
N GLU A 3 13.52 1.98 36.37
CA GLU A 3 12.41 2.72 35.80
C GLU A 3 11.73 1.89 34.71
N ARG A 4 10.51 1.52 34.99
CA ARG A 4 9.66 0.78 34.02
C ARG A 4 9.07 1.79 33.04
N LEU A 5 9.57 1.80 31.79
CA LEU A 5 8.98 2.52 30.68
C LEU A 5 7.58 1.90 30.38
N ARG A 6 6.52 2.59 30.76
CA ARG A 6 5.14 2.19 30.44
C ARG A 6 4.80 2.71 29.02
N PHE A 7 4.78 1.83 28.06
CA PHE A 7 4.20 2.11 26.75
C PHE A 7 2.67 2.14 26.87
N GLY A 8 2.11 3.33 26.86
CA GLY A 8 0.66 3.52 26.75
C GLY A 8 0.21 3.33 25.31
N LEU A 9 -0.42 2.20 25.03
CA LEU A 9 -1.11 1.96 23.76
C LEU A 9 -2.49 2.65 23.83
N ALA A 10 -2.60 3.86 23.26
CA ALA A 10 -3.89 4.54 23.12
C ALA A 10 -4.61 3.98 21.89
N VAL A 11 -5.57 3.09 22.13
CA VAL A 11 -6.53 2.64 21.12
C VAL A 11 -7.62 3.69 20.98
N PHE A 12 -7.59 4.47 19.91
CA PHE A 12 -8.70 5.34 19.56
C PHE A 12 -9.72 4.59 18.72
N GLY A 13 -10.91 4.40 19.29
CA GLY A 13 -12.06 3.87 18.59
C GLY A 13 -12.54 4.84 17.51
N VAL A 14 -12.64 4.36 16.29
CA VAL A 14 -13.26 5.07 15.18
C VAL A 14 -14.76 4.77 15.22
N SER A 15 -15.56 5.79 15.58
CA SER A 15 -17.02 5.76 15.41
C SER A 15 -17.36 5.95 13.94
N ALA A 16 -17.90 4.89 13.33
CA ALA A 16 -18.46 4.92 12.00
C ALA A 16 -19.84 5.57 12.02
N LEU A 17 -19.99 6.75 11.43
CA LEU A 17 -21.28 7.29 11.01
C LEU A 17 -21.59 6.78 9.60
N ALA A 18 -22.54 5.85 9.51
CA ALA A 18 -23.13 5.42 8.25
C ALA A 18 -24.21 6.43 7.84
N VAL A 19 -24.00 7.11 6.74
CA VAL A 19 -25.05 7.88 6.05
C VAL A 19 -25.52 7.06 4.86
N PHE A 20 -26.71 6.48 4.96
CA PHE A 20 -27.45 5.87 3.85
C PHE A 20 -28.08 6.98 3.01
N LEU A 21 -27.71 7.08 1.75
CA LEU A 21 -28.47 7.81 0.72
C LEU A 21 -29.04 6.79 -0.26
N LEU A 22 -30.34 6.62 -0.15
CA LEU A 22 -31.21 5.96 -1.12
C LEU A 22 -31.36 6.88 -2.35
N ALA A 23 -30.97 6.44 -3.51
CA ALA A 23 -31.34 7.05 -4.80
C ALA A 23 -32.15 6.07 -5.62
N ALA A 24 -33.32 6.55 -6.01
CA ALA A 24 -34.41 5.83 -6.64
C ALA A 24 -34.10 5.41 -8.08
N CYS A 25 -34.64 4.25 -8.45
CA CYS A 25 -34.78 3.77 -9.82
C CYS A 25 -35.78 4.64 -10.59
N SER A 26 -35.44 5.00 -11.80
CA SER A 26 -36.43 5.45 -12.82
C SER A 26 -36.40 4.48 -13.98
N ASP A 27 -37.47 3.72 -14.07
CA ASP A 27 -37.89 2.96 -15.26
C ASP A 27 -38.21 3.93 -16.39
N THR A 28 -37.68 3.65 -17.57
CA THR A 28 -38.20 4.23 -18.81
C THR A 28 -38.25 3.13 -19.88
N ASP A 29 -39.46 2.61 -20.14
CA ASP A 29 -39.80 1.77 -21.26
C ASP A 29 -39.77 2.55 -22.59
N PRO A 30 -39.32 1.98 -23.68
CA PRO A 30 -39.73 2.39 -24.98
C PRO A 30 -40.51 1.31 -25.72
N LYS A 31 -41.78 1.55 -25.80
CA LYS A 31 -42.76 1.41 -26.90
C LYS A 31 -42.37 0.58 -28.13
N ALA A 32 -43.22 -0.44 -28.32
CA ALA A 32 -43.32 -1.26 -29.52
C ALA A 32 -43.58 -0.45 -30.79
N GLY A 33 -42.90 -0.81 -31.86
CA GLY A 33 -43.12 -0.34 -33.22
C GLY A 33 -43.13 -1.50 -34.21
N SER A 34 -44.20 -1.56 -34.94
CA SER A 34 -44.75 -2.61 -35.79
C SER A 34 -43.87 -3.06 -36.95
N ASN A 35 -44.02 -4.33 -37.27
CA ASN A 35 -43.61 -5.06 -38.48
C ASN A 35 -44.25 -4.49 -39.77
N PRO A 36 -43.59 -4.64 -40.94
CA PRO A 36 -44.23 -5.40 -42.00
C PRO A 36 -43.32 -6.39 -42.75
N SER A 37 -43.89 -7.57 -42.93
CA SER A 37 -43.85 -8.51 -44.06
C SER A 37 -42.64 -8.65 -44.97
N ALA A 38 -42.19 -9.90 -45.04
CA ALA A 38 -41.22 -10.47 -45.96
C ALA A 38 -41.57 -10.32 -47.48
N PRO A 39 -40.58 -10.53 -48.33
CA PRO A 39 -40.72 -11.64 -49.28
C PRO A 39 -39.54 -12.62 -49.27
N ASN A 40 -39.90 -13.81 -49.49
CA ASN A 40 -39.18 -15.03 -49.73
C ASN A 40 -38.09 -14.85 -50.79
N SER A 41 -36.84 -15.16 -50.48
CA SER A 41 -35.78 -15.36 -51.47
C SER A 41 -35.04 -16.63 -51.12
N SER A 42 -35.28 -17.65 -51.91
CA SER A 42 -34.51 -18.89 -51.95
C SER A 42 -33.10 -18.58 -52.40
N GLY A 43 -32.16 -18.53 -51.48
CA GLY A 43 -30.72 -18.39 -51.74
C GLY A 43 -30.00 -19.74 -51.63
N PRO A 44 -28.91 -19.98 -52.42
CA PRO A 44 -28.24 -21.26 -52.51
C PRO A 44 -27.58 -21.67 -51.20
N SER A 45 -27.62 -22.96 -50.93
CA SER A 45 -27.00 -23.62 -49.78
C SER A 45 -25.54 -23.29 -49.68
N VAL A 46 -25.16 -22.56 -48.63
CA VAL A 46 -23.76 -22.29 -48.26
C VAL A 46 -23.19 -23.58 -47.73
N PRO A 47 -21.98 -24.04 -48.22
CA PRO A 47 -21.32 -25.22 -47.68
C PRO A 47 -21.01 -25.01 -46.20
N SER A 48 -21.38 -26.01 -45.40
CA SER A 48 -21.11 -26.09 -43.97
C SER A 48 -19.63 -25.86 -43.70
N SER A 49 -19.25 -24.70 -43.17
CA SER A 49 -17.90 -24.41 -42.75
C SER A 49 -17.50 -25.37 -41.63
N ALA A 50 -16.52 -26.22 -41.87
CA ALA A 50 -15.94 -27.06 -40.84
C ALA A 50 -15.50 -26.21 -39.61
N PRO A 51 -15.71 -26.70 -38.38
CA PRO A 51 -15.32 -25.99 -37.20
C PRO A 51 -13.79 -25.74 -37.26
N ILE A 52 -13.40 -24.46 -37.23
CA ILE A 52 -12.00 -24.03 -37.10
C ILE A 52 -11.50 -24.59 -35.76
N PRO A 53 -10.36 -25.36 -35.76
CA PRO A 53 -9.81 -25.84 -34.50
C PRO A 53 -9.47 -24.64 -33.59
N THR A 54 -10.16 -24.55 -32.49
CA THR A 54 -9.90 -23.55 -31.46
C THR A 54 -8.50 -23.83 -30.93
N ALA A 55 -7.54 -23.00 -31.29
CA ALA A 55 -6.18 -23.08 -30.78
C ALA A 55 -6.21 -22.98 -29.25
N SER A 56 -5.85 -24.05 -28.55
CA SER A 56 -5.77 -24.06 -27.10
C SER A 56 -4.70 -23.06 -26.67
N THR A 57 -5.10 -21.98 -26.01
CA THR A 57 -4.19 -21.00 -25.44
C THR A 57 -3.31 -21.71 -24.40
N PRO A 58 -1.97 -21.61 -24.48
CA PRO A 58 -1.08 -22.27 -23.53
C PRO A 58 -1.36 -21.74 -22.11
N THR A 59 -1.69 -22.63 -21.17
CA THR A 59 -1.86 -22.30 -19.77
C THR A 59 -0.51 -22.02 -19.14
N LEU A 60 -0.32 -20.85 -18.56
CA LEU A 60 0.90 -20.45 -17.87
C LEU A 60 0.98 -21.09 -16.48
N LYS A 61 2.20 -21.32 -15.98
CA LYS A 61 2.41 -21.81 -14.61
C LYS A 61 2.25 -20.66 -13.62
N PRO A 62 1.52 -20.85 -12.49
CA PRO A 62 1.43 -19.84 -11.46
C PRO A 62 2.76 -19.63 -10.76
N LEU A 63 3.01 -18.41 -10.30
CA LEU A 63 4.13 -18.09 -9.41
C LEU A 63 3.89 -18.71 -8.03
N PRO A 64 4.95 -19.08 -7.29
CA PRO A 64 4.81 -19.63 -5.94
C PRO A 64 4.25 -18.56 -5.00
N THR A 65 3.10 -18.83 -4.39
CA THR A 65 2.51 -17.94 -3.39
C THR A 65 3.31 -18.03 -2.07
N PRO A 66 3.74 -16.90 -1.49
CA PRO A 66 4.46 -16.89 -0.24
C PRO A 66 3.63 -17.48 0.91
N SER A 67 4.14 -18.48 1.61
CA SER A 67 3.45 -19.16 2.72
C SER A 67 3.64 -18.47 4.07
N LYS A 68 4.71 -17.67 4.22
CA LYS A 68 5.04 -16.95 5.47
C LYS A 68 4.78 -15.45 5.31
N PRO A 69 4.39 -14.74 6.39
CA PRO A 69 4.30 -13.28 6.37
C PRO A 69 5.60 -12.64 5.88
N TRP A 70 5.50 -11.43 5.32
CA TRP A 70 6.70 -10.66 4.96
C TRP A 70 7.59 -10.49 6.18
N PRO A 71 8.89 -10.82 6.10
CA PRO A 71 9.76 -10.79 7.27
C PRO A 71 9.97 -9.34 7.75
N ALA A 72 9.88 -9.15 9.07
CA ALA A 72 10.24 -7.87 9.67
C ALA A 72 11.75 -7.64 9.52
N PRO A 73 12.20 -6.44 9.07
CA PRO A 73 13.61 -6.15 8.95
C PRO A 73 14.28 -6.09 10.33
N VAL A 74 15.50 -6.62 10.43
CA VAL A 74 16.36 -6.45 11.60
C VAL A 74 17.04 -5.08 11.51
N VAL A 75 16.67 -4.17 12.41
CA VAL A 75 17.25 -2.82 12.47
C VAL A 75 18.25 -2.78 13.63
N THR A 76 19.51 -2.53 13.31
CA THR A 76 20.62 -2.45 14.26
C THR A 76 20.99 -0.98 14.58
N GLY A 77 21.87 -0.77 15.55
CA GLY A 77 22.39 0.56 15.90
C GLY A 77 21.46 1.34 16.82
N ALA A 78 20.70 0.65 17.68
CA ALA A 78 19.93 1.33 18.72
C ALA A 78 20.88 2.17 19.59
N PRO A 79 20.53 3.44 19.88
CA PRO A 79 21.28 4.24 20.82
C PRO A 79 21.21 3.65 22.24
N ALA A 80 22.17 3.94 23.07
CA ALA A 80 22.16 3.57 24.48
C ALA A 80 20.93 4.21 25.20
N ASP A 81 20.49 3.62 26.30
CA ASP A 81 19.29 4.09 27.03
C ASP A 81 19.45 5.51 27.58
N ASP A 82 20.67 5.91 27.90
CA ASP A 82 21.06 7.25 28.36
C ASP A 82 21.38 8.24 27.22
N ALA A 83 21.25 7.80 25.97
CA ALA A 83 21.51 8.68 24.84
C ALA A 83 20.50 9.87 24.80
N PRO A 84 20.91 11.03 24.29
CA PRO A 84 20.07 12.20 24.15
C PRO A 84 18.70 11.86 23.49
N LEU A 85 17.63 12.48 24.00
CA LEU A 85 16.27 12.26 23.51
C LEU A 85 16.18 12.39 21.97
N ALA A 86 16.84 13.40 21.41
CA ALA A 86 16.90 13.62 19.97
C ALA A 86 17.44 12.40 19.19
N ASN A 87 18.48 11.73 19.70
CA ASN A 87 19.07 10.55 19.05
C ASN A 87 18.12 9.36 19.12
N ARG A 88 17.47 9.16 20.26
CA ARG A 88 16.47 8.10 20.44
C ARG A 88 15.27 8.29 19.51
N ILE A 89 14.79 9.52 19.36
CA ILE A 89 13.67 9.85 18.44
C ILE A 89 14.10 9.64 16.98
N ARG A 90 15.27 10.15 16.56
CA ARG A 90 15.79 9.93 15.20
C ARG A 90 15.89 8.43 14.87
N PHE A 91 16.43 7.64 15.79
CA PHE A 91 16.51 6.20 15.62
C PHE A 91 15.14 5.54 15.53
N ALA A 92 14.20 5.93 16.37
CA ALA A 92 12.84 5.35 16.37
C ALA A 92 12.11 5.65 15.05
N ILE A 93 12.21 6.88 14.50
CA ILE A 93 11.65 7.23 13.20
C ILE A 93 12.34 6.42 12.08
N ALA A 94 13.67 6.31 12.11
CA ALA A 94 14.42 5.52 11.13
C ALA A 94 14.03 4.04 11.19
N LYS A 95 13.91 3.45 12.37
CA LYS A 95 13.48 2.07 12.59
C LYS A 95 12.08 1.84 12.07
N GLN A 96 11.13 2.72 12.43
CA GLN A 96 9.76 2.62 11.95
C GLN A 96 9.68 2.71 10.43
N THR A 97 10.45 3.62 9.82
CA THR A 97 10.53 3.74 8.35
C THR A 97 11.01 2.45 7.71
N GLN A 98 12.03 1.78 8.24
CA GLN A 98 12.55 0.52 7.70
C GLN A 98 11.53 -0.62 7.85
N ILE A 99 10.82 -0.69 8.99
CA ILE A 99 9.75 -1.66 9.22
C ILE A 99 8.59 -1.44 8.21
N THR A 100 8.17 -0.21 8.05
CA THR A 100 7.12 0.18 7.09
C THR A 100 7.54 -0.15 5.66
N ALA A 101 8.76 0.21 5.26
CA ALA A 101 9.30 -0.11 3.95
C ALA A 101 9.44 -1.61 3.69
N GLY A 102 9.66 -2.41 4.73
CA GLY A 102 9.78 -3.86 4.67
C GLY A 102 11.22 -4.36 4.47
N LYS A 103 12.23 -3.49 4.56
CA LYS A 103 13.65 -3.89 4.41
C LYS A 103 14.54 -2.94 5.21
N ALA A 104 15.57 -3.48 5.86
CA ALA A 104 16.62 -2.67 6.46
C ALA A 104 17.46 -2.01 5.36
N ALA A 105 17.63 -0.69 5.46
CA ALA A 105 18.46 0.09 4.54
C ALA A 105 18.97 1.35 5.23
N LYS A 106 19.99 1.99 4.64
CA LYS A 106 20.51 3.28 5.15
C LYS A 106 19.35 4.28 5.26
N THR A 107 19.12 4.74 6.48
CA THR A 107 18.03 5.67 6.79
C THR A 107 18.60 6.82 7.61
N THR A 108 18.35 8.05 7.18
CA THR A 108 18.71 9.26 7.90
C THR A 108 17.49 10.08 8.21
N VAL A 109 17.46 10.69 9.39
CA VAL A 109 16.34 11.54 9.85
C VAL A 109 16.92 12.90 10.24
N ASN A 110 16.50 13.93 9.54
CA ASN A 110 16.86 15.31 9.81
C ASN A 110 15.63 16.07 10.27
N CYS A 111 15.61 16.49 11.54
CA CYS A 111 14.56 17.30 12.17
C CYS A 111 15.22 18.55 12.74
N PRO A 112 15.31 19.66 12.02
CA PRO A 112 15.87 20.89 12.54
C PRO A 112 15.17 21.32 13.83
N GLY A 113 15.94 21.66 14.87
CA GLY A 113 15.43 22.06 16.18
C GLY A 113 15.15 20.90 17.15
N LEU A 114 15.31 19.63 16.74
CA LEU A 114 15.04 18.48 17.61
C LEU A 114 15.98 18.44 18.85
N ASP A 115 17.20 18.92 18.71
CA ASP A 115 18.16 18.95 19.82
C ASP A 115 17.75 19.94 20.95
N ALA A 116 16.83 20.84 20.65
CA ALA A 116 16.23 21.75 21.64
C ALA A 116 14.89 21.24 22.20
N ALA A 117 14.37 20.12 21.71
CA ALA A 117 13.08 19.57 22.12
C ALA A 117 13.16 18.71 23.40
N ASP A 118 14.29 18.70 24.10
CA ASP A 118 14.47 18.19 25.46
C ASP A 118 13.96 19.16 26.54
N LYS A 119 13.77 20.43 26.18
CA LYS A 119 13.17 21.44 27.08
C LYS A 119 11.69 21.15 27.28
N PRO A 120 11.18 21.32 28.53
CA PRO A 120 9.77 21.10 28.81
C PRO A 120 8.86 21.91 27.89
N GLY A 121 7.82 21.26 27.38
CA GLY A 121 6.83 21.85 26.48
C GLY A 121 6.54 21.04 25.25
N LYS A 122 5.60 21.53 24.45
CA LYS A 122 5.21 20.90 23.19
C LYS A 122 5.96 21.52 22.02
N HIS A 123 6.68 20.67 21.27
CA HIS A 123 7.45 21.05 20.10
C HIS A 123 6.85 20.39 18.85
N THR A 124 6.68 21.17 17.79
CA THR A 124 6.22 20.66 16.48
C THR A 124 7.28 21.00 15.44
N LEU A 125 7.86 19.97 14.84
CA LEU A 125 9.00 20.07 13.94
C LEU A 125 8.70 19.42 12.59
N LYS A 126 9.24 19.99 11.52
CA LYS A 126 9.28 19.33 10.22
C LYS A 126 10.54 18.48 10.12
N CYS A 127 10.35 17.20 9.76
CA CYS A 127 11.44 16.27 9.56
C CYS A 127 11.52 15.84 8.10
N THR A 128 12.73 15.65 7.62
CA THR A 128 13.03 14.95 6.37
C THR A 128 13.61 13.59 6.69
N VAL A 129 12.99 12.55 6.15
CA VAL A 129 13.46 11.17 6.26
C VAL A 129 13.99 10.75 4.90
N THR A 130 15.23 10.26 4.85
CA THR A 130 15.82 9.68 3.64
C THR A 130 16.03 8.20 3.87
N TYR A 131 15.36 7.35 3.08
CA TYR A 131 15.46 5.90 3.12
C TYR A 131 15.98 5.38 1.79
N ALA A 132 17.11 4.67 1.79
CA ALA A 132 17.75 4.13 0.58
C ALA A 132 17.87 5.16 -0.56
N GLY A 133 18.17 6.41 -0.23
CA GLY A 133 18.31 7.51 -1.18
C GLY A 133 17.00 8.22 -1.58
N GLN A 134 15.83 7.72 -1.20
CA GLN A 134 14.54 8.37 -1.43
C GLN A 134 14.13 9.19 -0.20
N SER A 135 13.68 10.42 -0.39
CA SER A 135 13.34 11.33 0.71
C SER A 135 11.86 11.65 0.75
N PHE A 136 11.33 11.79 1.95
CA PHE A 136 9.98 12.29 2.21
C PHE A 136 9.97 13.12 3.49
N THR A 137 8.90 13.88 3.69
CA THR A 137 8.75 14.76 4.85
C THR A 137 7.62 14.29 5.76
N GLY A 138 7.73 14.67 7.02
CA GLY A 138 6.69 14.45 8.00
C GLY A 138 6.75 15.48 9.12
N THR A 139 5.74 15.45 9.97
CA THR A 139 5.63 16.29 11.16
C THR A 139 5.91 15.44 12.39
N LEU A 140 6.85 15.89 13.20
CA LEU A 140 7.19 15.33 14.50
C LEU A 140 6.60 16.25 15.58
N THR A 141 5.75 15.72 16.44
CA THR A 141 5.33 16.39 17.69
C THR A 141 6.04 15.72 18.85
N VAL A 142 6.73 16.48 19.68
CA VAL A 142 7.36 16.04 20.92
C VAL A 142 6.66 16.77 22.05
N ASP A 143 6.22 16.04 23.07
CA ASP A 143 5.68 16.58 24.32
C ASP A 143 6.67 16.20 25.42
N ALA A 144 7.50 17.15 25.81
CA ALA A 144 8.56 16.95 26.77
C ALA A 144 8.14 17.48 28.16
N GLU A 145 8.26 16.61 29.15
CA GLU A 145 8.08 16.90 30.57
C GLU A 145 9.42 16.77 31.30
N PRO A 146 9.56 17.30 32.51
CA PRO A 146 10.86 17.29 33.22
C PRO A 146 11.50 15.91 33.38
N TYR A 147 10.70 14.83 33.41
CA TYR A 147 11.16 13.46 33.65
C TYR A 147 10.67 12.45 32.59
N ASN A 148 9.89 12.92 31.60
CA ASN A 148 9.33 12.06 30.58
C ASN A 148 9.18 12.83 29.26
N ALA A 149 9.15 12.10 28.15
CA ALA A 149 8.83 12.69 26.87
C ALA A 149 8.02 11.69 26.02
N SER A 150 6.99 12.17 25.38
CA SER A 150 6.26 11.43 24.36
C SER A 150 6.48 12.08 22.99
N TYR A 151 6.41 11.29 21.92
CA TYR A 151 6.53 11.83 20.58
C TYR A 151 5.63 11.07 19.61
N LYS A 152 5.24 11.78 18.54
CA LYS A 152 4.47 11.24 17.43
C LYS A 152 5.03 11.78 16.12
N PHE A 153 5.40 10.87 15.21
CA PHE A 153 5.77 11.23 13.85
C PHE A 153 4.64 10.84 12.90
N THR A 154 4.24 11.76 12.03
CA THR A 154 3.22 11.54 11.00
C THR A 154 3.71 12.01 9.65
N SER A 155 3.40 11.26 8.59
CA SER A 155 3.71 11.62 7.21
C SER A 155 2.57 11.17 6.30
N GLU A 156 2.30 11.95 5.28
CA GLU A 156 1.39 11.59 4.20
C GLU A 156 2.04 10.66 3.16
N GLN A 157 3.33 10.40 3.30
CA GLN A 157 4.11 9.56 2.41
C GLN A 157 4.79 8.45 3.20
N VAL A 158 4.99 7.32 2.54
CA VAL A 158 5.68 6.15 3.10
C VAL A 158 6.67 5.59 2.08
N ALA A 159 7.82 5.12 2.59
CA ALA A 159 8.76 4.36 1.78
C ALA A 159 8.30 2.90 1.71
N VAL A 160 8.48 2.26 0.56
CA VAL A 160 8.20 0.84 0.35
C VAL A 160 9.16 0.21 -0.66
N VAL A 161 9.55 -1.04 -0.43
CA VAL A 161 10.34 -1.82 -1.40
C VAL A 161 9.43 -2.59 -2.34
N LYS A 162 9.85 -2.70 -3.60
CA LYS A 162 9.08 -3.37 -4.66
C LYS A 162 8.78 -4.83 -4.33
N GLU A 163 9.73 -5.53 -3.75
CA GLU A 163 9.59 -6.94 -3.39
C GLU A 163 8.43 -7.16 -2.40
N LYS A 164 8.24 -6.26 -1.43
CA LYS A 164 7.12 -6.31 -0.48
C LYS A 164 5.77 -6.08 -1.18
N VAL A 165 5.74 -5.18 -2.17
CA VAL A 165 4.53 -4.94 -2.99
C VAL A 165 4.19 -6.16 -3.82
N VAL A 166 5.17 -6.75 -4.51
CA VAL A 166 5.00 -7.98 -5.31
C VAL A 166 4.54 -9.14 -4.44
N ASP A 167 5.12 -9.33 -3.24
CA ASP A 167 4.68 -10.34 -2.26
C ASP A 167 3.20 -10.17 -1.88
N ALA A 168 2.77 -8.93 -1.61
CA ALA A 168 1.38 -8.64 -1.29
C ALA A 168 0.42 -8.94 -2.46
N VAL A 169 0.83 -8.62 -3.70
CA VAL A 169 0.06 -8.93 -4.91
C VAL A 169 -0.02 -10.45 -5.13
N LEU A 170 1.07 -11.20 -4.94
CA LEU A 170 1.08 -12.67 -5.05
C LEU A 170 0.12 -13.34 -4.06
N ARG A 171 -0.02 -12.78 -2.85
CA ARG A 171 -0.97 -13.27 -1.86
C ARG A 171 -2.42 -13.00 -2.23
N ALA A 172 -2.66 -11.86 -2.88
CA ALA A 172 -3.99 -11.44 -3.30
C ALA A 172 -4.44 -12.15 -4.59
N VAL A 173 -3.51 -12.58 -5.46
CA VAL A 173 -3.77 -13.17 -6.78
C VAL A 173 -2.97 -14.48 -6.92
N PRO A 174 -3.47 -15.59 -6.36
CA PRO A 174 -2.74 -16.87 -6.35
C PRO A 174 -2.50 -17.50 -7.72
N ASP A 175 -3.28 -17.15 -8.72
CA ASP A 175 -3.15 -17.60 -10.12
C ASP A 175 -2.24 -16.70 -10.98
N ALA A 176 -1.54 -15.75 -10.36
CA ALA A 176 -0.56 -14.92 -11.04
C ALA A 176 0.60 -15.74 -11.61
N SER A 177 0.86 -15.60 -12.90
CA SER A 177 2.03 -16.17 -13.60
C SER A 177 3.14 -15.14 -13.80
N LYS A 178 2.80 -13.84 -13.83
CA LYS A 178 3.74 -12.71 -13.91
C LYS A 178 3.15 -11.49 -13.23
N ILE A 179 3.98 -10.70 -12.55
CA ILE A 179 3.61 -9.43 -11.94
C ILE A 179 4.58 -8.35 -12.39
N THR A 180 4.05 -7.22 -12.85
CA THR A 180 4.84 -6.06 -13.24
C THR A 180 4.25 -4.82 -12.57
N CYS A 181 4.92 -4.29 -11.55
CA CYS A 181 4.49 -3.08 -10.86
C CYS A 181 5.24 -1.86 -11.37
N THR A 182 4.50 -0.76 -11.58
CA THR A 182 5.03 0.53 -12.05
C THR A 182 5.68 1.27 -10.88
N MET A 183 6.86 0.83 -10.48
CA MET A 183 7.66 1.47 -9.43
C MET A 183 9.14 1.10 -9.53
N ASN A 184 10.00 1.96 -8.99
CA ASN A 184 11.41 1.67 -8.77
C ASN A 184 11.59 0.61 -7.67
N PRO A 185 12.79 0.01 -7.51
CA PRO A 185 13.07 -0.96 -6.44
C PRO A 185 12.71 -0.45 -5.04
N VAL A 186 12.89 0.85 -4.82
CA VAL A 186 12.41 1.59 -3.64
C VAL A 186 11.63 2.80 -4.13
N ALA A 187 10.44 3.01 -3.57
CA ALA A 187 9.61 4.16 -3.87
C ALA A 187 9.11 4.83 -2.59
N VAL A 188 8.90 6.13 -2.66
CA VAL A 188 8.12 6.90 -1.69
C VAL A 188 6.77 7.18 -2.33
N VAL A 189 5.72 6.76 -1.68
CA VAL A 189 4.35 6.84 -2.20
C VAL A 189 3.42 7.49 -1.18
N PRO A 190 2.33 8.13 -1.62
CA PRO A 190 1.30 8.59 -0.70
C PRO A 190 0.71 7.44 0.12
N SER A 191 0.42 7.68 1.39
CA SER A 191 -0.29 6.73 2.27
C SER A 191 -1.81 6.71 2.03
N SER A 192 -2.28 7.54 1.11
CA SER A 192 -3.66 7.65 0.64
C SER A 192 -3.67 7.70 -0.90
N GLY A 193 -4.83 7.47 -1.52
CA GLY A 193 -4.98 7.48 -2.99
C GLY A 193 -4.93 6.08 -3.61
N ASP A 194 -4.69 6.03 -4.93
CA ASP A 194 -4.84 4.79 -5.73
C ASP A 194 -3.71 3.78 -5.51
N GLY A 195 -2.57 4.21 -4.97
CA GLY A 195 -1.44 3.33 -4.70
C GLY A 195 -0.59 3.04 -5.94
N ILE A 196 0.10 1.90 -5.92
CA ILE A 196 1.01 1.44 -6.97
C ILE A 196 0.25 0.53 -7.92
N ARG A 197 0.25 0.87 -9.21
CA ARG A 197 -0.33 -0.01 -10.24
C ARG A 197 0.58 -1.19 -10.52
N CYS A 198 -0.01 -2.38 -10.51
CA CYS A 198 0.63 -3.64 -10.87
C CYS A 198 -0.21 -4.37 -11.92
N ASP A 199 0.37 -4.70 -13.05
CA ASP A 199 -0.26 -5.54 -14.07
C ASP A 199 0.09 -7.02 -13.76
N VAL A 200 -0.95 -7.83 -13.55
CA VAL A 200 -0.83 -9.25 -13.22
C VAL A 200 -1.26 -10.07 -14.42
N THR A 201 -0.35 -10.88 -14.97
CA THR A 201 -0.70 -11.91 -15.96
C THR A 201 -1.12 -13.17 -15.20
N THR A 202 -2.32 -13.66 -15.43
CA THR A 202 -2.84 -14.89 -14.81
C THR A 202 -2.41 -16.14 -15.57
N THR A 203 -2.65 -17.31 -15.00
CA THR A 203 -2.41 -18.62 -15.69
C THR A 203 -3.23 -18.78 -16.97
N ALA A 204 -4.36 -18.09 -17.08
CA ALA A 204 -5.17 -18.02 -18.30
C ALA A 204 -4.64 -17.04 -19.35
N ASN A 205 -3.42 -16.51 -19.16
CA ASN A 205 -2.78 -15.50 -20.01
C ASN A 205 -3.55 -14.18 -20.14
N ALA A 206 -4.42 -13.87 -19.18
CA ALA A 206 -5.11 -12.60 -19.09
C ALA A 206 -4.30 -11.61 -18.27
N VAL A 207 -4.20 -10.36 -18.71
CA VAL A 207 -3.55 -9.28 -17.96
C VAL A 207 -4.63 -8.49 -17.19
N VAL A 208 -4.53 -8.51 -15.88
CA VAL A 208 -5.49 -7.85 -14.98
C VAL A 208 -4.77 -6.79 -14.16
N PRO A 209 -5.14 -5.50 -14.27
CA PRO A 209 -4.54 -4.46 -13.47
C PRO A 209 -5.03 -4.50 -12.01
N HIS A 210 -4.09 -4.28 -11.09
CA HIS A 210 -4.34 -4.18 -9.65
C HIS A 210 -3.68 -2.93 -9.09
N ASN A 211 -4.27 -2.36 -8.05
CA ASN A 211 -3.70 -1.25 -7.29
C ASN A 211 -3.30 -1.75 -5.91
N ALA A 212 -2.03 -1.53 -5.54
CA ALA A 212 -1.47 -1.82 -4.22
C ALA A 212 -1.40 -0.52 -3.42
N ARG A 213 -2.30 -0.32 -2.47
CA ARG A 213 -2.35 0.84 -1.57
C ARG A 213 -1.53 0.55 -0.33
N ILE A 214 -0.71 1.50 0.08
CA ILE A 214 0.16 1.37 1.26
C ILE A 214 -0.36 2.32 2.33
N SER A 215 -0.76 1.79 3.48
CA SER A 215 -1.15 2.60 4.65
C SER A 215 0.07 3.17 5.38
N GLY A 216 -0.16 4.18 6.23
CA GLY A 216 0.91 4.84 6.99
C GLY A 216 1.70 3.90 7.92
N ASP A 217 1.12 2.77 8.33
CA ASP A 217 1.78 1.70 9.08
C ASP A 217 2.50 0.66 8.19
N GLY A 218 2.46 0.84 6.86
CA GLY A 218 3.12 -0.03 5.89
C GLY A 218 2.37 -1.30 5.52
N LYS A 219 1.10 -1.43 5.89
CA LYS A 219 0.22 -2.50 5.41
C LYS A 219 -0.13 -2.25 3.94
N ILE A 220 -0.09 -3.30 3.14
CA ILE A 220 -0.42 -3.23 1.71
C ILE A 220 -1.79 -3.86 1.48
N LEU A 221 -2.69 -3.10 0.89
CA LEU A 221 -4.01 -3.54 0.47
C LEU A 221 -4.05 -3.60 -1.05
N VAL A 222 -4.35 -4.77 -1.59
CA VAL A 222 -4.40 -5.00 -3.04
C VAL A 222 -5.86 -5.09 -3.47
N ALA A 223 -6.22 -4.32 -4.48
CA ALA A 223 -7.54 -4.33 -5.09
C ALA A 223 -7.41 -4.36 -6.62
N LYS A 224 -8.38 -4.94 -7.29
CA LYS A 224 -8.50 -4.86 -8.76
C LYS A 224 -8.72 -3.39 -9.15
N ALA A 225 -7.99 -2.90 -10.17
CA ALA A 225 -8.08 -1.53 -10.66
C ALA A 225 -9.29 -1.33 -11.57
#